data_6a15303a690d8bb9f437531893ffd96d
#
_entry.id   6a15303a690d8bb9f437531893ffd96d
#
_cell.length_a   1.000
_cell.length_b   1.000
_cell.length_c   1.000
_cell.angle_alpha   90.00
_cell.angle_beta   90.00
_cell.angle_gamma   90.00
#
_symmetry.space_group_name_H-M   'P 1'
#
loop_
_entity.id
_entity.type
_entity.pdbx_description
1 polymer ?
#
loop_
_entity_poly.entity_id
_entity_poly.type
_entity_poly.pdbx_seq_one_letter_code
_entity_poly.pdbx_strand_id
1 'polypeptide(L)'
;LFRSLPMVEHIERQTKQKDAIRAALADCEEFISAQDLHRRLEDEGSKIGLATVYRQLNALADAGAADTIRLDGQQLFRLCGDDGHHHHLVCRRCGKTVEIDPPSEAWLRKVADGHGFTVESHTLEVFGLCSDCQKEQKAQKAQKAVSE
;
A
#
# COMPACT_ATOMS: atom_id res chain seq x y z
N LEU A 1 -24.16 -27.76 -26.02
CA LEU A 1 -25.15 -26.79 -25.53
C LEU A 1 -24.88 -26.32 -24.10
N PHE A 2 -24.05 -27.05 -23.34
CA PHE A 2 -23.76 -26.74 -21.92
C PHE A 2 -22.30 -26.37 -21.67
N ARG A 3 -21.50 -26.08 -22.69
CA ARG A 3 -20.08 -25.76 -22.58
C ARG A 3 -19.79 -24.31 -22.15
N SER A 4 -20.83 -23.47 -22.01
CA SER A 4 -20.68 -22.08 -21.56
C SER A 4 -20.67 -21.92 -20.02
N LEU A 5 -21.10 -22.94 -19.29
CA LEU A 5 -21.14 -22.92 -17.83
C LEU A 5 -19.78 -22.79 -17.13
N PRO A 6 -18.72 -23.51 -17.55
CA PRO A 6 -17.43 -23.39 -16.85
C PRO A 6 -16.78 -22.01 -16.98
N MET A 7 -17.09 -21.26 -18.04
CA MET A 7 -16.55 -19.93 -18.24
C MET A 7 -17.22 -18.90 -17.32
N VAL A 8 -18.53 -19.02 -17.10
CA VAL A 8 -19.29 -18.16 -16.18
C VAL A 8 -18.85 -18.41 -14.73
N GLU A 9 -18.70 -19.67 -14.34
CA GLU A 9 -18.20 -20.03 -13.02
C GLU A 9 -16.79 -19.51 -12.77
N HIS A 10 -15.93 -19.54 -13.78
CA HIS A 10 -14.57 -19.01 -13.69
C HIS A 10 -14.57 -17.48 -13.48
N ILE A 11 -15.41 -16.76 -14.20
CA ILE A 11 -15.58 -15.31 -14.07
C ILE A 11 -16.13 -14.97 -12.67
N GLU A 12 -17.14 -15.70 -12.19
CA GLU A 12 -17.69 -15.50 -10.85
C GLU A 12 -16.65 -15.75 -9.75
N ARG A 13 -15.82 -16.79 -9.91
CA ARG A 13 -14.73 -17.08 -8.97
C ARG A 13 -13.70 -15.95 -8.95
N GLN A 14 -13.29 -15.44 -10.11
CA GLN A 14 -12.35 -14.32 -10.19
C GLN A 14 -12.92 -13.06 -9.56
N THR A 15 -14.21 -12.77 -9.76
CA THR A 15 -14.87 -11.62 -9.17
C THR A 15 -14.93 -11.74 -7.64
N LYS A 16 -15.28 -12.91 -7.11
CA LYS A 16 -15.30 -13.17 -5.67
C LYS A 16 -13.91 -13.03 -5.05
N GLN A 17 -12.88 -13.54 -5.72
CA GLN A 17 -11.50 -13.41 -5.26
C GLN A 17 -11.04 -11.96 -5.26
N LYS A 18 -11.36 -11.22 -6.30
CA LYS A 18 -11.07 -9.79 -6.42
C LYS A 18 -11.74 -9.01 -5.30
N ASP A 19 -13.01 -9.26 -5.05
CA ASP A 19 -13.77 -8.58 -4.00
C ASP A 19 -13.23 -8.91 -2.60
N ALA A 20 -12.85 -10.16 -2.37
CA ALA A 20 -12.26 -10.59 -1.09
C ALA A 20 -10.91 -9.91 -0.84
N ILE A 21 -10.06 -9.79 -1.86
CA ILE A 21 -8.76 -9.13 -1.77
C ILE A 21 -8.95 -7.63 -1.50
N ARG A 22 -9.86 -7.00 -2.23
CA ARG A 22 -10.16 -5.58 -2.04
C ARG A 22 -10.70 -5.30 -0.63
N ALA A 23 -11.62 -6.12 -0.13
CA ALA A 23 -12.17 -6.00 1.21
C ALA A 23 -11.09 -6.17 2.28
N ALA A 24 -10.22 -7.16 2.13
CA ALA A 24 -9.11 -7.38 3.05
C ALA A 24 -8.14 -6.19 3.07
N LEU A 25 -7.84 -5.63 1.89
CA LEU A 25 -6.99 -4.44 1.79
C LEU A 25 -7.65 -3.22 2.43
N ALA A 26 -8.97 -3.07 2.28
CA ALA A 26 -9.74 -1.98 2.89
C ALA A 26 -9.71 -2.02 4.41
N ASP A 27 -9.64 -3.23 5.00
CA ASP A 27 -9.53 -3.40 6.44
C ASP A 27 -8.15 -3.04 7.00
N CYS A 28 -7.16 -2.90 6.13
CA CYS A 28 -5.80 -2.50 6.53
C CYS A 28 -5.69 -0.98 6.54
N GLU A 29 -5.40 -0.40 7.69
CA GLU A 29 -5.16 1.05 7.82
C GLU A 29 -3.79 1.45 7.33
N GLU A 30 -2.85 0.51 7.30
CA GLU A 30 -1.45 0.73 6.96
C GLU A 30 -1.12 0.07 5.63
N PHE A 31 0.01 0.44 5.06
CA PHE A 31 0.55 -0.25 3.89
C PHE A 31 0.87 -1.70 4.25
N ILE A 32 0.53 -2.63 3.36
CA ILE A 32 0.72 -4.06 3.58
C ILE A 32 1.31 -4.72 2.33
N SER A 33 2.18 -5.71 2.53
CA SER A 33 2.73 -6.50 1.45
C SER A 33 1.71 -7.53 0.94
N ALA A 34 1.91 -8.02 -0.27
CA ALA A 34 1.08 -9.10 -0.83
C ALA A 34 1.15 -10.37 0.03
N GLN A 35 2.33 -10.68 0.56
CA GLN A 35 2.52 -11.87 1.41
C GLN A 35 1.75 -11.76 2.72
N ASP A 36 1.80 -10.60 3.37
CA ASP A 36 1.07 -10.39 4.62
C ASP A 36 -0.44 -10.37 4.41
N LEU A 37 -0.91 -9.78 3.30
CA LEU A 37 -2.32 -9.82 2.95
C LEU A 37 -2.78 -11.24 2.66
N HIS A 38 -1.99 -12.01 1.93
CA HIS A 38 -2.25 -13.43 1.65
C HIS A 38 -2.39 -14.22 2.95
N ARG A 39 -1.48 -13.98 3.90
CA ARG A 39 -1.52 -14.64 5.21
C ARG A 39 -2.79 -14.31 5.98
N ARG A 40 -3.23 -13.06 5.97
CA ARG A 40 -4.51 -12.67 6.60
C ARG A 40 -5.70 -13.38 5.96
N LEU A 41 -5.70 -13.47 4.62
CA LEU A 41 -6.76 -14.18 3.90
C LEU A 41 -6.77 -15.67 4.23
N GLU A 42 -5.61 -16.31 4.36
CA GLU A 42 -5.52 -17.71 4.81
C GLU A 42 -6.07 -17.90 6.22
N ASP A 43 -5.74 -16.99 7.14
CA ASP A 43 -6.23 -17.03 8.52
C ASP A 43 -7.75 -16.89 8.59
N GLU A 44 -8.36 -16.20 7.64
CA GLU A 44 -9.81 -16.05 7.49
C GLU A 44 -10.45 -17.25 6.76
N GLY A 45 -9.68 -18.25 6.38
CA GLY A 45 -10.16 -19.43 5.68
C GLY A 45 -10.22 -19.32 4.17
N SER A 46 -9.68 -18.26 3.60
CA SER A 46 -9.64 -18.08 2.15
C SER A 46 -8.58 -18.97 1.50
N LYS A 47 -8.90 -19.49 0.32
CA LYS A 47 -7.99 -20.37 -0.44
C LYS A 47 -7.36 -19.66 -1.65
N ILE A 48 -7.28 -18.34 -1.61
CA ILE A 48 -6.70 -17.55 -2.69
C ILE A 48 -5.18 -17.68 -2.66
N GLY A 49 -4.57 -18.03 -3.80
CA GLY A 49 -3.12 -18.16 -3.90
C GLY A 49 -2.39 -16.82 -3.89
N LEU A 50 -1.12 -16.82 -3.48
CA LEU A 50 -0.29 -15.63 -3.41
C LEU A 50 -0.16 -14.93 -4.76
N ALA A 51 0.01 -15.69 -5.84
CA ALA A 51 0.12 -15.12 -7.19
C ALA A 51 -1.14 -14.33 -7.58
N THR A 52 -2.31 -14.83 -7.20
CA THR A 52 -3.59 -14.14 -7.45
C THR A 52 -3.69 -12.85 -6.62
N VAL A 53 -3.30 -12.90 -5.34
CA VAL A 53 -3.25 -11.71 -4.48
C VAL A 53 -2.35 -10.65 -5.12
N TYR A 54 -1.16 -11.04 -5.55
CA TYR A 54 -0.21 -10.12 -6.17
C TYR A 54 -0.76 -9.46 -7.44
N ARG A 55 -1.37 -10.25 -8.32
CA ARG A 55 -1.96 -9.74 -9.56
C ARG A 55 -3.10 -8.77 -9.30
N GLN A 56 -3.96 -9.07 -8.33
CA GLN A 56 -5.08 -8.21 -7.99
C GLN A 56 -4.62 -6.90 -7.33
N LEU A 57 -3.62 -6.95 -6.46
CA LEU A 57 -3.04 -5.74 -5.87
C LEU A 57 -2.40 -4.84 -6.92
N ASN A 58 -1.64 -5.43 -7.85
CA ASN A 58 -1.06 -4.66 -8.96
C ASN A 58 -2.12 -4.07 -9.88
N ALA A 59 -3.21 -4.80 -10.14
CA ALA A 59 -4.32 -4.29 -10.93
C ALA A 59 -5.01 -3.10 -10.24
N LEU A 60 -5.20 -3.16 -8.93
CA LEU A 60 -5.74 -2.03 -8.16
C LEU A 60 -4.81 -0.82 -8.21
N ALA A 61 -3.51 -1.03 -8.09
CA ALA A 61 -2.53 0.05 -8.19
C ALA A 61 -2.51 0.68 -9.58
N ASP A 62 -2.54 -0.13 -10.64
CA ASP A 62 -2.55 0.33 -12.03
C ASP A 62 -3.83 1.11 -12.35
N ALA A 63 -4.95 0.73 -11.74
CA ALA A 63 -6.23 1.42 -11.90
C ALA A 63 -6.34 2.70 -11.04
N GLY A 64 -5.33 3.00 -10.22
CA GLY A 64 -5.35 4.16 -9.32
C GLY A 64 -6.23 3.97 -8.08
N ALA A 65 -6.71 2.74 -7.82
CA ALA A 65 -7.53 2.43 -6.65
C ALA A 65 -6.71 2.12 -5.40
N ALA A 66 -5.43 1.80 -5.56
CA ALA A 66 -4.52 1.56 -4.46
C ALA A 66 -3.23 2.35 -4.65
N ASP A 67 -2.68 2.84 -3.54
CA ASP A 67 -1.33 3.40 -3.51
C ASP A 67 -0.32 2.28 -3.30
N THR A 68 0.86 2.46 -3.83
CA THR A 68 1.97 1.53 -3.66
C THR A 68 3.24 2.30 -3.30
N ILE A 69 4.01 1.74 -2.38
CA ILE A 69 5.32 2.26 -1.97
C ILE A 69 6.33 1.12 -1.94
N ARG A 70 7.61 1.47 -2.01
CA ARG A 70 8.69 0.53 -1.74
C ARG A 70 9.34 0.88 -0.41
N LEU A 71 9.41 -0.10 0.48
CA LEU A 71 10.04 0.03 1.78
C LEU A 71 10.90 -1.21 2.02
N ASP A 72 12.20 -1.00 2.23
CA ASP A 72 13.19 -2.06 2.45
C ASP A 72 13.17 -3.14 1.33
N GLY A 73 13.04 -2.70 0.09
CA GLY A 73 13.00 -3.58 -1.08
C GLY A 73 11.68 -4.31 -1.30
N GLN A 74 10.69 -4.07 -0.46
CA GLN A 74 9.39 -4.71 -0.49
C GLN A 74 8.33 -3.74 -1.02
N GLN A 75 7.49 -4.21 -1.93
CA GLN A 75 6.35 -3.43 -2.41
C GLN A 75 5.18 -3.57 -1.45
N LEU A 76 4.65 -2.45 -1.01
CA LEU A 76 3.51 -2.38 -0.09
C LEU A 76 2.35 -1.67 -0.76
N PHE A 77 1.13 -2.04 -0.35
CA PHE A 77 -0.11 -1.55 -0.95
C PHE A 77 -1.04 -1.01 0.13
N ARG A 78 -1.81 0.01 -0.22
CA ARG A 78 -2.86 0.56 0.63
C ARG A 78 -4.00 1.04 -0.25
N LEU A 79 -5.22 0.71 0.14
CA LEU A 79 -6.38 1.18 -0.61
C LEU A 79 -6.54 2.69 -0.41
N CYS A 80 -6.66 3.42 -1.52
CA CYS A 80 -6.87 4.86 -1.48
C CYS A 80 -8.32 5.21 -1.31
N GLY A 81 -8.60 6.33 -0.65
CA GLY A 81 -9.90 6.98 -0.72
C GLY A 81 -10.13 7.59 -2.11
N ASP A 82 -11.35 8.08 -2.34
CA ASP A 82 -11.87 8.43 -3.66
C ASP A 82 -11.18 9.58 -4.40
N ASP A 83 -10.31 10.35 -3.76
CA ASP A 83 -9.77 11.58 -4.34
C ASP A 83 -8.38 11.46 -4.94
N GLY A 84 -7.82 10.28 -5.00
CA GLY A 84 -6.70 9.93 -5.87
C GLY A 84 -5.37 10.63 -5.63
N HIS A 85 -5.26 11.58 -4.70
CA HIS A 85 -4.02 12.32 -4.49
C HIS A 85 -3.70 12.43 -3.00
N HIS A 86 -3.00 11.42 -2.50
CA HIS A 86 -2.62 11.35 -1.10
C HIS A 86 -1.10 11.33 -0.97
N HIS A 87 -0.62 12.07 0.02
CA HIS A 87 0.75 11.95 0.49
C HIS A 87 0.76 11.25 1.85
N HIS A 88 1.85 10.60 2.17
CA HIS A 88 1.92 9.73 3.34
C HIS A 88 3.18 9.97 4.16
N LEU A 89 3.01 9.94 5.48
CA LEU A 89 4.09 9.72 6.44
C LEU A 89 4.06 8.25 6.81
N VAL A 90 5.18 7.57 6.65
CA VAL A 90 5.28 6.12 6.89
C VAL A 90 6.41 5.84 7.88
N CYS A 91 6.09 5.13 8.95
CA CYS A 91 7.12 4.61 9.84
C CYS A 91 7.79 3.41 9.18
N ARG A 92 9.09 3.52 8.90
CA ARG A 92 9.85 2.46 8.24
C ARG A 92 10.03 1.21 9.10
N ARG A 93 9.72 1.28 10.39
CA ARG A 93 9.90 0.17 11.33
C ARG A 93 8.61 -0.60 11.57
N CYS A 94 7.52 0.08 11.94
CA CYS A 94 6.25 -0.58 12.27
C CYS A 94 5.19 -0.47 11.18
N GLY A 95 5.41 0.35 10.14
CA GLY A 95 4.47 0.51 9.05
C GLY A 95 3.35 1.51 9.32
N LYS A 96 3.32 2.14 10.51
CA LYS A 96 2.30 3.16 10.81
C LYS A 96 2.29 4.22 9.73
N THR A 97 1.11 4.49 9.18
CA THR A 97 0.92 5.39 8.05
C THR A 97 -0.09 6.47 8.40
N VAL A 98 0.25 7.70 8.08
CA VAL A 98 -0.62 8.86 8.23
C VAL A 98 -0.76 9.53 6.87
N GLU A 99 -1.99 9.76 6.44
CA GLU A 99 -2.25 10.57 5.26
C GLU A 99 -2.02 12.05 5.61
N ILE A 100 -1.34 12.75 4.73
CA ILE A 100 -1.09 14.18 4.89
C ILE A 100 -1.61 14.94 3.69
N ASP A 101 -2.24 16.08 3.95
CA ASP A 101 -2.61 17.01 2.89
C ASP A 101 -1.38 17.80 2.51
N PRO A 102 -1.03 17.84 1.22
CA PRO A 102 0.13 18.61 0.82
C PRO A 102 -0.12 20.10 1.00
N PRO A 103 0.89 20.85 1.45
CA PRO A 103 0.83 22.31 1.30
C PRO A 103 0.78 22.67 -0.18
N SER A 104 0.51 23.93 -0.50
CA SER A 104 0.42 24.40 -1.89
C SER A 104 1.59 23.85 -2.74
N GLU A 105 1.25 23.17 -3.83
CA GLU A 105 2.22 22.57 -4.75
C GLU A 105 2.61 23.53 -5.90
N ALA A 106 2.29 24.81 -5.77
CA ALA A 106 2.60 25.82 -6.77
C ALA A 106 4.10 25.88 -7.09
N TRP A 107 4.96 25.63 -6.11
CA TRP A 107 6.42 25.58 -6.30
C TRP A 107 6.83 24.49 -7.29
N LEU A 108 6.17 23.34 -7.25
CA LEU A 108 6.46 22.21 -8.14
C LEU A 108 6.13 22.55 -9.59
N ARG A 109 4.96 23.17 -9.81
CA ARG A 109 4.57 23.63 -11.15
C ARG A 109 5.53 24.66 -11.68
N LYS A 110 5.97 25.57 -10.83
CA LYS A 110 6.92 26.61 -11.18
C LYS A 110 8.26 26.03 -11.61
N VAL A 111 8.76 25.03 -10.88
CA VAL A 111 10.00 24.33 -11.24
C VAL A 111 9.83 23.59 -12.58
N ALA A 112 8.72 22.88 -12.74
CA ALA A 112 8.43 22.15 -13.98
C ALA A 112 8.34 23.09 -15.19
N ASP A 113 7.63 24.22 -15.04
CA ASP A 113 7.49 25.23 -16.08
C ASP A 113 8.85 25.80 -16.49
N GLY A 114 9.75 26.03 -15.53
CA GLY A 114 11.10 26.50 -15.78
C GLY A 114 11.96 25.54 -16.61
N HIS A 115 11.61 24.27 -16.62
CA HIS A 115 12.28 23.23 -17.40
C HIS A 115 11.48 22.75 -18.61
N GLY A 116 10.34 23.37 -18.90
CA GLY A 116 9.51 23.03 -20.04
C GLY A 116 8.64 21.78 -19.84
N PHE A 117 8.36 21.40 -18.59
CA PHE A 117 7.54 20.23 -18.26
C PHE A 117 6.13 20.62 -17.85
N THR A 118 5.16 19.81 -18.28
CA THR A 118 3.79 19.86 -17.75
C THR A 118 3.67 18.79 -16.68
N VAL A 119 3.22 19.15 -15.47
CA VAL A 119 3.05 18.17 -14.39
C VAL A 119 1.73 17.42 -14.61
N GLU A 120 1.80 16.11 -14.80
CA GLU A 120 0.64 15.25 -14.92
C GLU A 120 0.27 14.60 -13.58
N SER A 121 1.27 14.19 -12.81
CA SER A 121 1.05 13.57 -11.49
C SER A 121 2.33 13.68 -10.66
N HIS A 122 2.17 13.57 -9.36
CA HIS A 122 3.31 13.43 -8.45
C HIS A 122 2.86 12.69 -7.20
N THR A 123 3.81 12.08 -6.51
CA THR A 123 3.59 11.44 -5.22
C THR A 123 4.65 11.93 -4.24
N LEU A 124 4.29 11.97 -2.97
CA LEU A 124 5.22 12.31 -1.90
C LEU A 124 5.00 11.35 -0.74
N GLU A 125 6.01 10.54 -0.46
CA GLU A 125 6.04 9.69 0.72
C GLU A 125 7.24 10.09 1.57
N VAL A 126 7.00 10.30 2.85
CA VAL A 126 8.04 10.63 3.81
C VAL A 126 8.22 9.45 4.76
N PHE A 127 9.42 8.92 4.81
CA PHE A 127 9.77 7.77 5.65
C PHE A 127 10.54 8.25 6.86
N GLY A 128 10.14 7.75 8.03
CA GLY A 128 10.78 8.09 9.27
C GLY A 128 10.46 7.09 10.37
N LEU A 129 10.48 7.53 11.60
CA LEU A 129 10.12 6.72 12.76
C LEU A 129 8.97 7.40 13.49
N CYS A 130 7.91 6.64 13.80
CA CYS A 130 6.84 7.13 14.65
C CYS A 130 7.34 7.31 16.09
N SER A 131 6.57 8.02 16.91
CA SER A 131 6.97 8.33 18.29
C SER A 131 7.28 7.08 19.11
N ASP A 132 6.49 6.02 18.95
CA ASP A 132 6.69 4.76 19.69
C ASP A 132 7.98 4.07 19.27
N CYS A 133 8.27 4.02 17.98
CA CYS A 133 9.50 3.42 17.46
C CYS A 133 10.74 4.24 17.83
N GLN A 134 10.62 5.57 17.90
CA GLN A 134 11.70 6.44 18.42
C GLN A 134 12.02 6.12 19.87
N LYS A 135 11.00 5.93 20.71
CA LYS A 135 11.17 5.57 22.13
C LYS A 135 11.88 4.22 22.28
N GLU A 136 11.45 3.22 21.51
CA GLU A 136 12.10 1.91 21.51
C GLU A 136 13.55 1.99 21.07
N GLN A 137 13.85 2.77 20.04
CA GLN A 137 15.21 2.96 19.55
C GLN A 137 16.11 3.62 20.60
N LYS A 138 15.59 4.63 21.32
CA LYS A 138 16.30 5.30 22.41
C LYS A 138 16.56 4.34 23.57
N ALA A 139 15.58 3.53 23.93
CA ALA A 139 15.70 2.52 24.99
C ALA A 139 16.77 1.48 24.63
N GLN A 140 16.81 1.01 23.38
CA GLN A 140 17.82 0.07 22.91
C GLN A 140 19.22 0.66 22.92
N LYS A 141 19.38 1.93 22.51
CA LYS A 141 20.65 2.64 22.57
C LYS A 141 21.13 2.82 24.01
N ALA A 142 20.22 3.15 24.95
CA ALA A 142 20.53 3.29 26.36
C ALA A 142 20.99 1.96 26.98
N GLN A 143 20.34 0.85 26.61
CA GLN A 143 20.75 -0.50 27.04
C GLN A 143 22.12 -0.88 26.50
N LYS A 144 22.41 -0.58 25.25
CA LYS A 144 23.75 -0.81 24.66
C LYS A 144 24.82 0.00 25.37
N ALA A 145 24.55 1.25 25.72
CA ALA A 145 25.51 2.10 26.43
C ALA A 145 25.81 1.58 27.82
N VAL A 146 24.82 0.95 28.49
CA VAL A 146 24.98 0.38 29.82
C VAL A 146 25.75 -0.95 29.81
N SER A 147 25.68 -1.72 28.73
CA SER A 147 26.35 -3.01 28.61
C SER A 147 27.81 -2.91 28.13
N GLU A 148 28.29 -1.73 27.77
CA GLU A 148 29.68 -1.43 27.45
C GLU A 148 30.36 -0.78 28.68
#